data_b0b22fe808cb0a2c9f2dbeb8678503d1
#
_entry.id   b0b22fe808cb0a2c9f2dbeb8678503d1
#
_cell.length_a   1.000
_cell.length_b   1.000
_cell.length_c   1.000
_cell.angle_alpha   90.00
_cell.angle_beta   90.00
_cell.angle_gamma   90.00
#
_symmetry.space_group_name_H-M   'P 1'
#
loop_
_entity.id
_entity.type
_entity.pdbx_description
1 polymer ?
#
loop_
_entity_poly.entity_id
_entity_poly.type
_entity_poly.pdbx_seq_one_letter_code
_entity_poly.pdbx_strand_id
1 'polypeptide(L)'
;MRNITRILLVLSILISGVPAYAAIDGTQLLKQIDRNLNPESYEMYRKLINIEPSGRKMEYTFYSIKKGLDKIAGLFLAPASDKGRSTLRLGDNMWLYIPNVGKPIRITSLQSVIGGIFNNADILSLDYSAEYDVEKVEETGNEYFLELKAKTKTVAYDRLKMWVDKNKKLPTKIECLTEASMLIKTLYFKDIKDFAGGIVRPSVLETDSPLYKGYKSVMLFASIKQRDFKDEIFTLTYMPKMDSLRK
;
A
#
# COMPACT_ATOMS: atom_id res chain seq x y z
N MET A 1 8.28 55.08 -69.52
CA MET A 1 7.83 53.71 -69.18
C MET A 1 8.64 53.28 -67.95
N ARG A 2 8.00 53.26 -66.74
CA ARG A 2 8.67 52.95 -65.46
C ARG A 2 8.21 51.55 -65.00
N ASN A 3 9.12 50.58 -64.97
CA ASN A 3 8.89 49.25 -64.49
C ASN A 3 8.96 49.28 -62.97
N ILE A 4 7.83 48.94 -62.28
CA ILE A 4 7.75 48.76 -60.85
C ILE A 4 7.86 47.26 -60.56
N THR A 5 9.04 46.85 -60.13
CA THR A 5 9.26 45.44 -59.61
C THR A 5 8.69 45.31 -58.24
N ARG A 6 7.61 44.49 -58.08
CA ARG A 6 7.03 44.12 -56.78
C ARG A 6 7.87 43.02 -56.18
N ILE A 7 8.54 43.31 -55.04
CA ILE A 7 9.21 42.31 -54.17
C ILE A 7 8.15 41.73 -53.25
N LEU A 8 7.83 40.45 -53.44
CA LEU A 8 7.04 39.68 -52.51
C LEU A 8 7.93 39.21 -51.36
N LEU A 9 7.73 39.75 -50.15
CA LEU A 9 8.39 39.33 -48.94
C LEU A 9 7.61 38.12 -48.40
N VAL A 10 8.17 36.91 -48.56
CA VAL A 10 7.62 35.69 -47.97
C VAL A 10 8.06 35.61 -46.50
N LEU A 11 7.15 35.90 -45.58
CA LEU A 11 7.36 35.79 -44.15
C LEU A 11 7.21 34.31 -43.71
N SER A 12 8.32 33.58 -43.56
CA SER A 12 8.33 32.22 -43.10
C SER A 12 8.10 32.22 -41.57
N ILE A 13 6.89 31.88 -41.10
CA ILE A 13 6.58 31.67 -39.70
C ILE A 13 7.16 30.31 -39.29
N LEU A 14 8.30 30.30 -38.58
CA LEU A 14 8.84 29.16 -37.91
C LEU A 14 7.92 28.86 -36.68
N ILE A 15 7.00 27.94 -36.85
CA ILE A 15 6.25 27.35 -35.72
C ILE A 15 7.21 26.42 -34.98
N SER A 16 7.90 26.94 -33.96
CA SER A 16 8.62 26.12 -33.00
C SER A 16 7.60 25.30 -32.23
N GLY A 17 7.44 24.02 -32.61
CA GLY A 17 6.65 23.06 -31.88
C GLY A 17 7.21 22.92 -30.47
N VAL A 18 6.52 23.43 -29.46
CA VAL A 18 6.78 23.14 -28.06
C VAL A 18 6.51 21.65 -27.90
N PRO A 19 7.48 20.82 -27.42
CA PRO A 19 7.22 19.43 -27.18
C PRO A 19 6.07 19.34 -26.17
N ALA A 20 4.94 18.77 -26.56
CA ALA A 20 3.86 18.45 -25.66
C ALA A 20 4.40 17.37 -24.73
N TYR A 21 4.78 17.71 -23.50
CA TYR A 21 5.03 16.75 -22.45
C TYR A 21 3.72 15.98 -22.25
N ALA A 22 3.73 14.70 -22.58
CA ALA A 22 2.59 13.84 -22.32
C ALA A 22 2.29 13.88 -20.82
N ALA A 23 1.06 14.27 -20.46
CA ALA A 23 0.63 14.29 -19.07
C ALA A 23 0.78 12.89 -18.47
N ILE A 24 1.33 12.81 -17.27
CA ILE A 24 1.52 11.53 -16.56
C ILE A 24 0.15 10.96 -16.25
N ASP A 25 -0.15 9.74 -16.73
CA ASP A 25 -1.34 9.01 -16.32
C ASP A 25 -1.15 8.50 -14.88
N GLY A 26 -1.70 9.23 -13.91
CA GLY A 26 -1.60 8.92 -12.49
C GLY A 26 -2.23 7.58 -12.14
N THR A 27 -3.32 7.17 -12.82
CA THR A 27 -3.99 5.89 -12.58
C THR A 27 -3.11 4.72 -13.02
N GLN A 28 -2.49 4.82 -14.18
CA GLN A 28 -1.53 3.83 -14.66
C GLN A 28 -0.29 3.76 -13.76
N LEU A 29 0.22 4.91 -13.32
CA LEU A 29 1.35 4.99 -12.40
C LEU A 29 1.01 4.30 -11.07
N LEU A 30 -0.18 4.54 -10.49
CA LEU A 30 -0.59 3.93 -9.24
C LEU A 30 -0.71 2.39 -9.35
N LYS A 31 -1.25 1.89 -10.46
CA LYS A 31 -1.29 0.43 -10.74
C LYS A 31 0.11 -0.17 -10.87
N GLN A 32 1.04 0.56 -11.50
CA GLN A 32 2.44 0.10 -11.59
C GLN A 32 3.11 0.07 -10.22
N ILE A 33 2.88 1.06 -9.37
CA ILE A 33 3.37 1.09 -7.99
C ILE A 33 2.86 -0.15 -7.23
N ASP A 34 1.57 -0.47 -7.34
CA ASP A 34 0.99 -1.66 -6.70
C ASP A 34 1.69 -2.95 -7.14
N ARG A 35 1.93 -3.12 -8.45
CA ARG A 35 2.61 -4.31 -9.00
C ARG A 35 4.07 -4.42 -8.56
N ASN A 36 4.76 -3.27 -8.42
CA ASN A 36 6.13 -3.24 -7.91
C ASN A 36 6.19 -3.53 -6.40
N LEU A 37 5.16 -3.14 -5.65
CA LEU A 37 5.06 -3.48 -4.23
C LEU A 37 4.73 -4.95 -4.02
N ASN A 38 3.79 -5.50 -4.77
CA ASN A 38 3.31 -6.86 -4.55
C ASN A 38 2.87 -7.53 -5.85
N PRO A 39 3.16 -8.84 -6.04
CA PRO A 39 2.49 -9.64 -7.07
C PRO A 39 0.97 -9.64 -6.89
N GLU A 40 0.24 -10.01 -7.93
CA GLU A 40 -1.22 -10.10 -7.88
C GLU A 40 -1.70 -11.16 -6.88
N SER A 41 -0.98 -12.28 -6.80
CA SER A 41 -1.24 -13.35 -5.85
C SER A 41 0.07 -13.81 -5.22
N TYR A 42 0.12 -13.85 -3.88
CA TYR A 42 1.35 -14.15 -3.15
C TYR A 42 1.09 -14.69 -1.76
N GLU A 43 2.12 -15.31 -1.20
CA GLU A 43 2.29 -15.54 0.23
C GLU A 43 3.45 -14.72 0.77
N MET A 44 3.36 -14.31 2.05
CA MET A 44 4.46 -13.62 2.71
C MET A 44 4.54 -13.92 4.19
N TYR A 45 5.77 -13.85 4.73
CA TYR A 45 6.05 -13.80 6.16
C TYR A 45 6.51 -12.40 6.54
N ARG A 46 5.97 -11.88 7.64
CA ARG A 46 6.33 -10.56 8.16
C ARG A 46 6.31 -10.53 9.67
N LYS A 47 7.12 -9.63 10.22
CA LYS A 47 7.18 -9.34 11.65
C LYS A 47 6.73 -7.90 11.87
N LEU A 48 5.90 -7.68 12.86
CA LEU A 48 5.48 -6.35 13.29
C LEU A 48 5.99 -6.13 14.70
N ILE A 49 6.59 -4.95 14.93
CA ILE A 49 7.16 -4.53 16.21
C ILE A 49 6.51 -3.22 16.61
N ASN A 50 5.75 -3.22 17.71
CA ASN A 50 5.25 -2.01 18.34
C ASN A 50 6.22 -1.58 19.44
N ILE A 51 6.65 -0.33 19.42
CA ILE A 51 7.61 0.25 20.36
C ILE A 51 6.90 1.39 21.11
N GLU A 52 6.78 1.24 22.42
CA GLU A 52 6.21 2.24 23.31
C GLU A 52 7.23 3.33 23.68
N PRO A 53 6.79 4.51 24.16
CA PRO A 53 7.70 5.55 24.65
C PRO A 53 8.67 5.07 25.75
N SER A 54 8.27 4.09 26.52
CA SER A 54 9.10 3.44 27.56
C SER A 54 10.24 2.58 26.98
N GLY A 55 10.25 2.33 25.68
CA GLY A 55 11.13 1.39 25.01
C GLY A 55 10.62 -0.05 25.02
N ARG A 56 9.48 -0.36 25.68
CA ARG A 56 8.86 -1.69 25.65
C ARG A 56 8.47 -2.06 24.23
N LYS A 57 8.79 -3.29 23.83
CA LYS A 57 8.49 -3.82 22.51
C LYS A 57 7.49 -4.96 22.59
N MET A 58 6.51 -4.95 21.70
CA MET A 58 5.60 -6.07 21.44
C MET A 58 5.80 -6.53 20.00
N GLU A 59 6.03 -7.82 19.82
CA GLU A 59 6.38 -8.39 18.52
C GLU A 59 5.36 -9.43 18.09
N TYR A 60 4.94 -9.32 16.83
CA TYR A 60 4.00 -10.24 16.20
C TYR A 60 4.62 -10.80 14.93
N THR A 61 4.43 -12.08 14.69
CA THR A 61 4.83 -12.73 13.42
C THR A 61 3.58 -13.20 12.70
N PHE A 62 3.52 -12.91 11.42
CA PHE A 62 2.39 -13.24 10.55
C PHE A 62 2.82 -14.05 9.35
N TYR A 63 1.96 -14.97 8.94
CA TYR A 63 1.86 -15.48 7.60
C TYR A 63 0.65 -14.86 6.93
N SER A 64 0.80 -14.36 5.70
CA SER A 64 -0.28 -13.71 4.96
C SER A 64 -0.33 -14.22 3.54
N ILE A 65 -1.53 -14.30 2.98
CA ILE A 65 -1.81 -14.64 1.59
C ILE A 65 -2.71 -13.58 0.98
N LYS A 66 -2.48 -13.27 -0.30
CA LYS A 66 -3.31 -12.35 -1.10
C LYS A 66 -3.65 -12.96 -2.43
N LYS A 67 -4.83 -12.65 -2.95
CA LYS A 67 -5.25 -12.97 -4.31
C LYS A 67 -6.07 -11.82 -4.91
N GLY A 68 -5.66 -11.39 -6.09
CA GLY A 68 -6.34 -10.31 -6.79
C GLY A 68 -6.34 -8.99 -6.03
N LEU A 69 -7.35 -8.16 -6.28
CA LEU A 69 -7.43 -6.80 -5.75
C LEU A 69 -8.14 -6.70 -4.41
N ASP A 70 -8.89 -7.73 -4.00
CA ASP A 70 -9.89 -7.64 -2.94
C ASP A 70 -9.79 -8.72 -1.84
N LYS A 71 -8.87 -9.69 -1.97
CA LYS A 71 -8.77 -10.83 -1.04
C LYS A 71 -7.41 -10.91 -0.36
N ILE A 72 -7.39 -10.79 0.96
CA ILE A 72 -6.19 -11.01 1.78
C ILE A 72 -6.58 -11.72 3.08
N ALA A 73 -5.76 -12.68 3.49
CA ALA A 73 -5.90 -13.35 4.77
C ALA A 73 -4.57 -13.40 5.50
N GLY A 74 -4.62 -13.43 6.84
CA GLY A 74 -3.46 -13.46 7.70
C GLY A 74 -3.62 -14.45 8.83
N LEU A 75 -2.52 -15.09 9.23
CA LEU A 75 -2.42 -15.99 10.37
C LEU A 75 -1.36 -15.49 11.33
N PHE A 76 -1.71 -15.38 12.61
CA PHE A 76 -0.76 -15.06 13.68
C PHE A 76 0.05 -16.31 14.05
N LEU A 77 1.37 -16.18 14.01
CA LEU A 77 2.32 -17.23 14.35
C LEU A 77 2.95 -17.02 15.71
N ALA A 78 3.11 -15.76 16.13
CA ALA A 78 3.64 -15.34 17.44
C ALA A 78 3.05 -13.97 17.82
N PRO A 79 2.99 -13.64 19.13
CA PRO A 79 3.39 -14.46 20.28
C PRO A 79 2.45 -15.65 20.53
N ALA A 80 2.79 -16.49 21.50
CA ALA A 80 2.01 -17.69 21.82
C ALA A 80 0.55 -17.38 22.20
N SER A 81 0.30 -16.24 22.88
CA SER A 81 -1.04 -15.73 23.22
C SER A 81 -1.94 -15.45 22.02
N ASP A 82 -1.35 -15.17 20.88
CA ASP A 82 -2.06 -14.78 19.65
C ASP A 82 -1.99 -15.84 18.57
N LYS A 83 -1.15 -16.86 18.76
CA LYS A 83 -0.96 -17.93 17.79
C LYS A 83 -2.28 -18.62 17.42
N GLY A 84 -2.49 -18.81 16.12
CA GLY A 84 -3.69 -19.42 15.55
C GLY A 84 -4.86 -18.45 15.33
N ARG A 85 -4.80 -17.21 15.82
CA ARG A 85 -5.72 -16.18 15.35
C ARG A 85 -5.53 -15.99 13.86
N SER A 86 -6.63 -15.75 13.13
CA SER A 86 -6.55 -15.43 11.71
C SER A 86 -7.44 -14.25 11.36
N THR A 87 -7.06 -13.54 10.33
CA THR A 87 -7.80 -12.41 9.78
C THR A 87 -8.16 -12.67 8.33
N LEU A 88 -9.29 -12.15 7.89
CA LEU A 88 -9.73 -12.21 6.50
C LEU A 88 -10.26 -10.84 6.10
N ARG A 89 -9.90 -10.37 4.91
CA ARG A 89 -10.48 -9.22 4.25
C ARG A 89 -10.99 -9.62 2.87
N LEU A 90 -12.24 -9.26 2.58
CA LEU A 90 -12.89 -9.39 1.27
C LEU A 90 -13.47 -8.02 0.91
N GLY A 91 -12.80 -7.29 0.02
CA GLY A 91 -13.11 -5.90 -0.26
C GLY A 91 -13.12 -5.06 1.02
N ASP A 92 -14.26 -4.44 1.33
CA ASP A 92 -14.43 -3.60 2.53
C ASP A 92 -14.71 -4.37 3.82
N ASN A 93 -14.93 -5.67 3.73
CA ASN A 93 -15.32 -6.48 4.87
C ASN A 93 -14.12 -7.18 5.50
N MET A 94 -13.97 -7.05 6.82
CA MET A 94 -12.87 -7.66 7.57
C MET A 94 -13.39 -8.49 8.74
N TRP A 95 -12.71 -9.61 9.01
CA TRP A 95 -13.02 -10.50 10.13
C TRP A 95 -11.75 -10.94 10.86
N LEU A 96 -11.92 -11.19 12.14
CA LEU A 96 -10.95 -11.81 13.02
C LEU A 96 -11.52 -13.13 13.55
N TYR A 97 -10.78 -14.20 13.41
CA TYR A 97 -11.05 -15.48 14.07
C TYR A 97 -10.08 -15.64 15.25
N ILE A 98 -10.63 -16.02 16.39
CA ILE A 98 -9.89 -16.35 17.62
C ILE A 98 -10.24 -17.79 17.98
N PRO A 99 -9.25 -18.72 18.09
CA PRO A 99 -9.51 -20.15 18.31
C PRO A 99 -10.45 -20.44 19.48
N ASN A 100 -10.23 -19.78 20.62
CA ASN A 100 -11.03 -20.00 21.84
C ASN A 100 -12.46 -19.43 21.76
N VAL A 101 -12.74 -18.54 20.80
CA VAL A 101 -14.09 -18.02 20.53
C VAL A 101 -14.84 -18.89 19.54
N GLY A 102 -14.10 -19.57 18.65
CA GLY A 102 -14.62 -20.56 17.71
C GLY A 102 -15.40 -20.02 16.52
N LYS A 103 -15.62 -18.70 16.42
CA LYS A 103 -16.35 -18.06 15.31
C LYS A 103 -15.67 -16.76 14.89
N PRO A 104 -15.73 -16.39 13.58
CA PRO A 104 -15.24 -15.11 13.08
C PRO A 104 -16.06 -13.94 13.63
N ILE A 105 -15.37 -12.88 14.03
CA ILE A 105 -15.93 -11.62 14.53
C ILE A 105 -15.63 -10.54 13.48
N ARG A 106 -16.61 -9.71 13.14
CA ARG A 106 -16.40 -8.58 12.22
C ARG A 106 -15.57 -7.50 12.89
N ILE A 107 -14.59 -6.98 12.17
CA ILE A 107 -13.71 -5.88 12.60
C ILE A 107 -13.74 -4.76 11.56
N THR A 108 -13.27 -3.57 11.93
CA THR A 108 -13.22 -2.40 11.04
C THR A 108 -11.79 -2.08 10.61
N SER A 109 -11.66 -1.33 9.53
CA SER A 109 -10.38 -0.93 8.94
C SER A 109 -9.51 -0.12 9.91
N LEU A 110 -10.11 0.82 10.65
CA LEU A 110 -9.41 1.72 11.59
C LEU A 110 -9.04 1.07 12.93
N GLN A 111 -9.69 -0.03 13.32
CA GLN A 111 -9.32 -0.75 14.53
C GLN A 111 -7.95 -1.40 14.38
N SER A 112 -7.26 -1.63 15.50
CA SER A 112 -6.05 -2.43 15.56
C SER A 112 -6.27 -3.64 16.47
N VAL A 113 -6.14 -4.84 15.91
CA VAL A 113 -6.26 -6.10 16.70
C VAL A 113 -4.98 -6.42 17.49
N ILE A 114 -3.91 -5.64 17.29
CA ILE A 114 -2.60 -5.86 17.90
C ILE A 114 -2.08 -4.65 18.68
N GLY A 115 -2.83 -3.56 18.72
CA GLY A 115 -2.36 -2.29 19.25
C GLY A 115 -1.29 -1.62 18.36
N GLY A 116 -0.65 -0.56 18.86
CA GLY A 116 0.33 0.22 18.12
C GLY A 116 -0.29 1.16 17.09
N ILE A 117 0.53 1.62 16.13
CA ILE A 117 0.12 2.62 15.12
C ILE A 117 -0.51 1.96 13.88
N PHE A 118 -0.10 0.73 13.54
CA PHE A 118 -0.73 0.01 12.44
C PHE A 118 -2.15 -0.44 12.80
N ASN A 119 -3.09 -0.14 11.93
CA ASN A 119 -4.47 -0.61 12.04
C ASN A 119 -4.72 -1.83 11.14
N ASN A 120 -5.96 -2.32 11.12
CA ASN A 120 -6.31 -3.51 10.34
C ASN A 120 -6.13 -3.28 8.83
N ALA A 121 -6.39 -2.06 8.33
CA ALA A 121 -6.19 -1.75 6.91
C ALA A 121 -4.71 -1.79 6.50
N ASP A 122 -3.78 -1.40 7.38
CA ASP A 122 -2.35 -1.52 7.09
C ASP A 122 -1.88 -2.98 7.09
N ILE A 123 -2.43 -3.77 8.02
CA ILE A 123 -2.09 -5.19 8.15
C ILE A 123 -2.70 -6.02 7.01
N LEU A 124 -3.93 -5.69 6.62
CA LEU A 124 -4.68 -6.32 5.53
C LEU A 124 -4.77 -5.37 4.32
N SER A 125 -3.64 -4.78 3.94
CA SER A 125 -3.59 -3.79 2.87
C SER A 125 -3.90 -4.42 1.52
N LEU A 126 -4.83 -3.82 0.80
CA LEU A 126 -5.08 -4.07 -0.61
C LEU A 126 -4.18 -3.20 -1.47
N ASP A 127 -4.31 -3.31 -2.78
CA ASP A 127 -3.65 -2.41 -3.72
C ASP A 127 -4.22 -0.98 -3.57
N TYR A 128 -3.36 0.02 -3.62
CA TYR A 128 -3.80 1.42 -3.53
C TYR A 128 -4.78 1.78 -4.65
N SER A 129 -4.56 1.27 -5.86
CA SER A 129 -5.48 1.49 -6.99
C SER A 129 -6.86 0.84 -6.82
N ALA A 130 -7.00 -0.13 -5.92
CA ALA A 130 -8.30 -0.69 -5.55
C ALA A 130 -9.09 0.26 -4.64
N GLU A 131 -8.42 0.93 -3.71
CA GLU A 131 -9.02 1.75 -2.65
C GLU A 131 -9.06 3.25 -2.96
N TYR A 132 -8.19 3.76 -3.85
CA TYR A 132 -8.02 5.20 -4.09
C TYR A 132 -8.09 5.56 -5.57
N ASP A 133 -8.58 6.77 -5.84
CA ASP A 133 -8.45 7.48 -7.10
C ASP A 133 -7.33 8.52 -7.02
N VAL A 134 -6.62 8.74 -8.13
CA VAL A 134 -5.58 9.77 -8.22
C VAL A 134 -6.22 11.10 -8.56
N GLU A 135 -6.19 12.07 -7.63
CA GLU A 135 -6.65 13.44 -7.86
C GLU A 135 -5.57 14.31 -8.49
N LYS A 136 -4.30 14.05 -8.15
CA LYS A 136 -3.17 14.84 -8.64
C LYS A 136 -1.94 13.97 -8.79
N VAL A 137 -1.14 14.23 -9.82
CA VAL A 137 0.21 13.71 -9.98
C VAL A 137 1.15 14.84 -10.43
N GLU A 138 2.27 14.96 -9.77
CA GLU A 138 3.32 15.92 -10.10
C GLU A 138 4.67 15.21 -10.17
N GLU A 139 5.54 15.75 -10.99
CA GLU A 139 6.92 15.32 -11.11
C GLU A 139 7.83 16.32 -10.38
N THR A 140 8.52 15.88 -9.34
CA THR A 140 9.40 16.72 -8.52
C THR A 140 10.79 16.09 -8.38
N GLY A 141 11.77 16.65 -9.09
CA GLY A 141 13.14 16.10 -9.05
C GLY A 141 13.17 14.63 -9.43
N ASN A 142 13.59 13.76 -8.51
CA ASN A 142 13.70 12.31 -8.70
C ASN A 142 12.47 11.52 -8.21
N GLU A 143 11.39 12.20 -7.84
CA GLU A 143 10.17 11.56 -7.32
C GLU A 143 8.94 11.99 -8.13
N TYR A 144 7.91 11.12 -8.11
CA TYR A 144 6.54 11.52 -8.36
C TYR A 144 5.87 11.83 -7.03
N PHE A 145 5.03 12.85 -7.02
CA PHE A 145 4.13 13.16 -5.92
C PHE A 145 2.70 12.90 -6.37
N LEU A 146 1.95 12.10 -5.61
CA LEU A 146 0.55 11.78 -5.88
C LEU A 146 -0.31 12.23 -4.71
N GLU A 147 -1.46 12.86 -5.00
CA GLU A 147 -2.56 13.03 -4.07
C GLU A 147 -3.66 12.05 -4.45
N LEU A 148 -4.05 11.23 -3.47
CA LEU A 148 -5.02 10.16 -3.65
C LEU A 148 -6.23 10.43 -2.76
N LYS A 149 -7.43 10.11 -3.27
CA LYS A 149 -8.70 10.20 -2.55
C LYS A 149 -9.34 8.83 -2.44
N ALA A 150 -9.83 8.50 -1.25
CA ALA A 150 -10.56 7.26 -1.01
C ALA A 150 -11.80 7.15 -1.89
N LYS A 151 -12.01 5.99 -2.52
CA LYS A 151 -13.17 5.69 -3.35
C LYS A 151 -14.45 5.52 -2.55
N THR A 152 -14.32 5.05 -1.30
CA THR A 152 -15.45 4.79 -0.41
C THR A 152 -15.13 5.27 1.02
N LYS A 153 -16.18 5.45 1.82
CA LYS A 153 -16.05 5.83 3.24
C LYS A 153 -15.60 4.69 4.16
N THR A 154 -15.46 3.49 3.64
CA THR A 154 -14.99 2.30 4.37
C THR A 154 -13.47 2.14 4.33
N VAL A 155 -12.80 2.86 3.42
CA VAL A 155 -11.34 2.97 3.36
C VAL A 155 -10.83 3.69 4.61
N ALA A 156 -9.69 3.24 5.16
CA ALA A 156 -9.21 3.72 6.46
C ALA A 156 -8.77 5.17 6.48
N TYR A 157 -8.30 5.72 5.38
CA TYR A 157 -7.84 7.11 5.27
C TYR A 157 -8.54 7.77 4.10
N ASP A 158 -9.09 8.97 4.34
CA ASP A 158 -9.83 9.70 3.31
C ASP A 158 -8.92 10.17 2.18
N ARG A 159 -7.69 10.53 2.51
CA ARG A 159 -6.68 11.04 1.58
C ARG A 159 -5.30 10.47 1.87
N LEU A 160 -4.51 10.29 0.81
CA LEU A 160 -3.09 9.98 0.91
C LEU A 160 -2.27 10.99 0.12
N LYS A 161 -1.09 11.35 0.66
CA LYS A 161 -0.02 11.99 -0.09
C LYS A 161 1.11 10.99 -0.21
N MET A 162 1.49 10.66 -1.44
CA MET A 162 2.44 9.59 -1.74
C MET A 162 3.63 10.14 -2.53
N TRP A 163 4.85 9.91 -2.04
CA TRP A 163 6.11 10.18 -2.73
C TRP A 163 6.68 8.88 -3.27
N VAL A 164 7.09 8.87 -4.51
CA VAL A 164 7.45 7.66 -5.27
C VAL A 164 8.75 7.88 -6.02
N ASP A 165 9.75 7.06 -5.78
CA ASP A 165 10.99 7.05 -6.57
C ASP A 165 10.69 6.83 -8.06
N LYS A 166 11.14 7.73 -8.94
CA LYS A 166 10.84 7.69 -10.37
C LYS A 166 11.39 6.47 -11.09
N ASN A 167 12.56 6.01 -10.68
CA ASN A 167 13.25 4.90 -11.35
C ASN A 167 12.64 3.57 -10.96
N LYS A 168 12.40 3.38 -9.65
CA LYS A 168 11.90 2.11 -9.11
C LYS A 168 10.39 2.01 -9.15
N LYS A 169 9.66 3.13 -9.26
CA LYS A 169 8.20 3.19 -9.10
C LYS A 169 7.77 2.53 -7.79
N LEU A 170 8.49 2.83 -6.71
CA LEU A 170 8.21 2.38 -5.35
C LEU A 170 8.01 3.59 -4.44
N PRO A 171 7.04 3.55 -3.52
CA PRO A 171 6.85 4.64 -2.57
C PRO A 171 8.06 4.74 -1.63
N THR A 172 8.42 5.97 -1.31
CA THR A 172 9.42 6.32 -0.29
C THR A 172 8.73 6.76 1.00
N LYS A 173 7.61 7.48 0.87
CA LYS A 173 6.81 7.99 1.98
C LYS A 173 5.33 8.07 1.59
N ILE A 174 4.44 7.81 2.56
CA ILE A 174 3.00 8.07 2.42
C ILE A 174 2.52 8.76 3.70
N GLU A 175 1.84 9.88 3.56
CA GLU A 175 1.08 10.54 4.62
C GLU A 175 -0.40 10.15 4.52
N CYS A 176 -0.94 9.62 5.61
CA CYS A 176 -2.34 9.22 5.73
C CYS A 176 -3.12 10.33 6.42
N LEU A 177 -4.18 10.82 5.79
CA LEU A 177 -4.88 12.02 6.18
C LEU A 177 -6.40 11.78 6.31
N THR A 178 -7.05 12.63 7.12
CA THR A 178 -8.51 12.77 7.14
C THR A 178 -8.98 13.57 5.92
N GLU A 179 -10.31 13.64 5.69
CA GLU A 179 -10.93 14.53 4.67
C GLU A 179 -10.54 16.01 4.89
N ALA A 180 -10.40 16.44 6.13
CA ALA A 180 -9.96 17.79 6.49
C ALA A 180 -8.42 17.97 6.40
N SER A 181 -7.71 17.03 5.77
CA SER A 181 -6.26 17.04 5.60
C SER A 181 -5.45 17.04 6.91
N MET A 182 -6.03 16.57 8.02
CA MET A 182 -5.28 16.35 9.25
C MET A 182 -4.44 15.08 9.14
N LEU A 183 -3.15 15.16 9.50
CA LEU A 183 -2.23 14.02 9.49
C LEU A 183 -2.60 13.02 10.59
N ILE A 184 -2.91 11.79 10.18
CA ILE A 184 -3.16 10.65 11.07
C ILE A 184 -1.85 9.94 11.40
N LYS A 185 -1.07 9.62 10.36
CA LYS A 185 0.26 8.99 10.46
C LYS A 185 1.06 9.13 9.18
N THR A 186 2.36 8.84 9.29
CA THR A 186 3.27 8.75 8.14
C THR A 186 3.82 7.33 8.04
N LEU A 187 3.89 6.81 6.82
CA LEU A 187 4.51 5.53 6.48
C LEU A 187 5.81 5.81 5.72
N TYR A 188 6.92 5.19 6.15
CA TYR A 188 8.25 5.30 5.54
C TYR A 188 8.68 3.94 5.00
N PHE A 189 8.96 3.87 3.70
CA PHE A 189 9.37 2.66 3.00
C PHE A 189 10.89 2.64 2.87
N LYS A 190 11.54 1.64 3.47
CA LYS A 190 12.99 1.60 3.61
C LYS A 190 13.56 0.24 3.19
N ASP A 191 14.88 0.20 3.04
CA ASP A 191 15.69 -1.00 2.85
C ASP A 191 15.18 -1.86 1.68
N ILE A 192 15.38 -1.34 0.46
CA ILE A 192 15.05 -2.08 -0.77
C ILE A 192 15.80 -3.41 -0.79
N LYS A 193 15.05 -4.51 -0.91
CA LYS A 193 15.58 -5.86 -0.94
C LYS A 193 15.04 -6.60 -2.16
N ASP A 194 15.89 -7.42 -2.76
CA ASP A 194 15.50 -8.42 -3.75
C ASP A 194 15.03 -9.68 -3.01
N PHE A 195 13.76 -9.98 -3.13
CA PHE A 195 13.15 -11.22 -2.66
C PHE A 195 13.19 -12.25 -3.80
N ALA A 196 13.16 -13.52 -3.48
CA ALA A 196 13.14 -14.57 -4.49
C ALA A 196 12.05 -14.33 -5.56
N GLY A 197 12.38 -14.63 -6.84
CA GLY A 197 11.45 -14.47 -7.97
C GLY A 197 11.41 -13.07 -8.58
N GLY A 198 12.44 -12.22 -8.33
CA GLY A 198 12.56 -10.89 -8.93
C GLY A 198 11.66 -9.83 -8.29
N ILE A 199 11.16 -10.08 -7.08
CA ILE A 199 10.34 -9.13 -6.33
C ILE A 199 11.28 -8.17 -5.59
N VAL A 200 11.53 -6.98 -6.18
CA VAL A 200 12.39 -5.95 -5.59
C VAL A 200 11.55 -4.86 -4.97
N ARG A 201 11.52 -4.78 -3.64
CA ARG A 201 10.67 -3.83 -2.90
C ARG A 201 11.25 -3.46 -1.53
N PRO A 202 10.68 -2.43 -0.84
CA PRO A 202 11.02 -2.14 0.55
C PRO A 202 10.80 -3.37 1.46
N SER A 203 11.80 -3.67 2.28
CA SER A 203 11.76 -4.75 3.27
C SER A 203 11.38 -4.26 4.66
N VAL A 204 11.38 -2.94 4.86
CA VAL A 204 11.02 -2.28 6.12
C VAL A 204 9.97 -1.21 5.85
N LEU A 205 8.89 -1.24 6.64
CA LEU A 205 7.87 -0.20 6.69
C LEU A 205 7.81 0.32 8.13
N GLU A 206 8.25 1.56 8.34
CA GLU A 206 8.14 2.25 9.62
C GLU A 206 6.95 3.19 9.63
N THR A 207 6.37 3.43 10.80
CA THR A 207 5.32 4.44 10.96
C THR A 207 5.45 5.17 12.26
N ASP A 208 5.15 6.46 12.20
CA ASP A 208 4.90 7.33 13.34
C ASP A 208 3.54 8.03 13.19
N SER A 209 3.08 8.66 14.25
CA SER A 209 1.80 9.36 14.26
C SER A 209 1.83 10.51 15.26
N PRO A 210 1.35 11.70 14.89
CA PRO A 210 1.16 12.80 15.83
C PRO A 210 0.13 12.49 16.92
N LEU A 211 -0.78 11.51 16.66
CA LEU A 211 -1.79 11.05 17.60
C LEU A 211 -1.23 10.13 18.69
N TYR A 212 -0.07 9.50 18.42
CA TYR A 212 0.60 8.54 19.31
C TYR A 212 2.04 8.97 19.56
N LYS A 213 2.21 10.10 20.30
CA LYS A 213 3.53 10.68 20.57
C LYS A 213 4.48 9.69 21.25
N GLY A 214 5.66 9.52 20.67
CA GLY A 214 6.71 8.64 21.17
C GLY A 214 6.52 7.15 20.87
N TYR A 215 5.38 6.73 20.34
CA TYR A 215 5.19 5.38 19.80
C TYR A 215 5.78 5.27 18.41
N LYS A 216 6.29 4.09 18.08
CA LYS A 216 6.69 3.70 16.73
C LYS A 216 6.18 2.30 16.44
N SER A 217 5.88 2.02 15.19
CA SER A 217 5.61 0.65 14.75
C SER A 217 6.44 0.36 13.50
N VAL A 218 7.00 -0.84 13.43
CA VAL A 218 7.85 -1.29 12.33
C VAL A 218 7.33 -2.61 11.80
N MET A 219 7.16 -2.72 10.50
CA MET A 219 6.84 -3.97 9.81
C MET A 219 8.03 -4.40 8.98
N LEU A 220 8.53 -5.61 9.23
CA LEU A 220 9.64 -6.23 8.53
C LEU A 220 9.09 -7.33 7.62
N PHE A 221 9.39 -7.26 6.34
CA PHE A 221 9.03 -8.28 5.37
C PHE A 221 10.18 -9.29 5.26
N ALA A 222 9.93 -10.54 5.66
CA ALA A 222 10.95 -11.58 5.72
C ALA A 222 11.06 -12.38 4.41
N SER A 223 9.92 -12.78 3.84
CA SER A 223 9.85 -13.44 2.55
C SER A 223 8.54 -13.11 1.84
N ILE A 224 8.61 -13.04 0.53
CA ILE A 224 7.45 -12.89 -0.35
C ILE A 224 7.66 -13.85 -1.51
N LYS A 225 6.63 -14.62 -1.85
CA LYS A 225 6.65 -15.54 -2.99
C LYS A 225 5.35 -15.44 -3.76
N GLN A 226 5.43 -15.34 -5.07
CA GLN A 226 4.26 -15.49 -5.91
C GLN A 226 3.70 -16.90 -5.74
N ARG A 227 2.39 -16.98 -5.49
CA ARG A 227 1.66 -18.23 -5.32
C ARG A 227 0.19 -18.02 -5.61
N ASP A 228 -0.38 -18.89 -6.42
CA ASP A 228 -1.80 -18.88 -6.71
C ASP A 228 -2.58 -19.64 -5.65
N PHE A 229 -3.76 -19.14 -5.34
CA PHE A 229 -4.67 -19.69 -4.36
C PHE A 229 -6.06 -19.90 -4.95
N LYS A 230 -6.74 -20.95 -4.50
CA LYS A 230 -8.16 -21.14 -4.80
C LYS A 230 -9.03 -20.19 -3.99
N ASP A 231 -10.17 -19.75 -4.52
CA ASP A 231 -11.06 -18.80 -3.85
C ASP A 231 -11.66 -19.35 -2.56
N GLU A 232 -11.84 -20.66 -2.46
CA GLU A 232 -12.35 -21.34 -1.25
C GLU A 232 -11.52 -21.08 0.01
N ILE A 233 -10.22 -20.69 -0.16
CA ILE A 233 -9.32 -20.35 0.93
C ILE A 233 -9.71 -19.02 1.59
N PHE A 234 -10.29 -18.11 0.81
CA PHE A 234 -10.71 -16.80 1.29
C PHE A 234 -12.17 -16.82 1.75
N THR A 235 -12.47 -17.68 2.71
CA THR A 235 -13.80 -17.83 3.30
C THR A 235 -13.75 -17.87 4.83
N LEU A 236 -14.84 -17.51 5.48
CA LEU A 236 -14.94 -17.55 6.95
C LEU A 236 -14.71 -18.96 7.48
N THR A 237 -15.17 -19.98 6.76
CA THR A 237 -15.01 -21.39 7.13
C THR A 237 -13.58 -21.91 6.99
N TYR A 238 -12.75 -21.21 6.20
CA TYR A 238 -11.34 -21.58 6.04
C TYR A 238 -10.42 -20.91 7.09
N MET A 239 -10.87 -19.83 7.74
CA MET A 239 -10.06 -19.09 8.72
C MET A 239 -9.42 -19.98 9.81
N PRO A 240 -10.13 -20.98 10.39
CA PRO A 240 -9.52 -21.89 11.36
C PRO A 240 -8.42 -22.81 10.80
N LYS A 241 -8.40 -22.97 9.47
CA LYS A 241 -7.52 -23.93 8.77
C LYS A 241 -6.29 -23.27 8.12
N MET A 242 -6.11 -21.96 8.29
CA MET A 242 -5.05 -21.17 7.64
C MET A 242 -3.64 -21.75 7.81
N ASP A 243 -3.35 -22.41 8.94
CA ASP A 243 -2.03 -22.99 9.20
C ASP A 243 -1.67 -24.13 8.22
N SER A 244 -2.66 -24.81 7.67
CA SER A 244 -2.45 -25.88 6.68
C SER A 244 -1.83 -25.40 5.35
N LEU A 245 -1.88 -24.09 5.06
CA LEU A 245 -1.33 -23.49 3.84
C LEU A 245 0.20 -23.31 3.87
N ARG A 246 0.81 -23.40 5.05
CA ARG A 246 2.24 -23.13 5.30
C ARG A 246 3.16 -24.32 5.01
N LYS A 247 2.70 -25.31 4.32
CA LYS A 247 3.49 -26.52 3.99
C LYS A 247 4.43 -26.30 2.83
#